data_88973f198ab8e7e9f3f11847ebc2d33f
#
_entry.id   88973f198ab8e7e9f3f11847ebc2d33f
#
_cell.length_a   1.000
_cell.length_b   1.000
_cell.length_c   1.000
_cell.angle_alpha   90.00
_cell.angle_beta   90.00
_cell.angle_gamma   90.00
#
_symmetry.space_group_name_H-M   'P 1'
#
loop_
_entity.id
_entity.type
_entity.pdbx_description
1 polymer ?
#
loop_
_entity_poly.entity_id
_entity_poly.type
_entity_poly.pdbx_seq_one_letter_code
_entity_poly.pdbx_strand_id
1 'polypeptide(L)'
;MTGSQKKLSFEFFPTRTPEGRAKQVITRKQLSQYNPEFFSCTSGAGGSTKEGTLQAITDILSEGVAAAPHLPCVGMQPAEIIELLQQYKEMGVRHIVALRGDIPSG
;
A
#
# COMPACT_ATOMS: atom_id res chain seq x y z
N MET A 1 3.20 -16.76 -27.67
CA MET A 1 3.29 -15.61 -26.87
C MET A 1 4.65 -15.39 -26.31
N THR A 2 5.10 -14.28 -26.51
CA THR A 2 6.40 -13.96 -26.05
C THR A 2 6.41 -13.75 -24.57
N GLY A 3 7.46 -14.09 -23.96
CA GLY A 3 7.55 -13.98 -22.54
C GLY A 3 7.62 -12.59 -21.95
N SER A 4 7.39 -11.57 -22.73
CA SER A 4 7.51 -10.23 -22.18
C SER A 4 6.20 -9.73 -21.61
N GLN A 5 5.70 -10.42 -20.63
CA GLN A 5 4.55 -9.92 -19.91
C GLN A 5 5.00 -8.78 -19.00
N LYS A 6 4.52 -7.61 -19.31
CA LYS A 6 4.76 -6.48 -18.42
C LYS A 6 3.88 -6.64 -17.21
N LYS A 7 4.48 -6.66 -16.06
CA LYS A 7 3.74 -6.67 -14.82
C LYS A 7 3.31 -5.25 -14.51
N LEU A 8 2.04 -5.08 -14.22
CA LEU A 8 1.48 -3.79 -13.90
C LEU A 8 1.23 -3.69 -12.41
N SER A 9 1.48 -2.53 -11.87
CA SER A 9 1.08 -2.20 -10.52
C SER A 9 0.65 -0.75 -10.49
N PHE A 10 -0.23 -0.43 -9.55
CA PHE A 10 -0.73 0.93 -9.41
C PHE A 10 -0.57 1.37 -7.97
N GLU A 11 -0.27 2.65 -7.79
CA GLU A 11 -0.02 3.22 -6.48
C GLU A 11 -1.18 4.12 -6.07
N PHE A 12 -1.58 4.02 -4.83
CA PHE A 12 -2.67 4.80 -4.26
C PHE A 12 -2.21 5.51 -2.99
N PHE A 13 -2.99 6.51 -2.61
CA PHE A 13 -2.74 7.26 -1.38
C PHE A 13 -3.84 6.95 -0.37
N PRO A 14 -3.54 7.00 0.92
CA PRO A 14 -4.59 6.92 1.93
C PRO A 14 -5.58 8.06 1.73
N THR A 15 -6.84 7.75 1.80
CA THR A 15 -7.87 8.77 1.64
C THR A 15 -8.24 9.36 3.00
N ARG A 16 -8.65 10.61 2.99
CA ARG A 16 -9.00 11.32 4.22
C ARG A 16 -10.50 11.50 4.43
N THR A 17 -11.27 11.26 3.38
CA THR A 17 -12.72 11.47 3.44
C THR A 17 -13.45 10.25 2.93
N PRO A 18 -14.68 10.02 3.37
CA PRO A 18 -15.49 8.93 2.84
C PRO A 18 -15.70 9.03 1.33
N GLU A 19 -15.84 10.26 0.82
CA GLU A 19 -16.02 10.47 -0.61
C GLU A 19 -14.77 10.10 -1.39
N GLY A 20 -13.60 10.48 -0.89
CA GLY A 20 -12.34 10.10 -1.50
C GLY A 20 -12.14 8.60 -1.50
N ARG A 21 -12.52 7.95 -0.42
CA ARG A 21 -12.45 6.50 -0.32
C ARG A 21 -13.36 5.84 -1.35
N ALA A 22 -14.58 6.32 -1.47
CA ALA A 22 -15.54 5.77 -2.43
C ALA A 22 -15.04 5.91 -3.86
N LYS A 23 -14.49 7.06 -4.21
CA LYS A 23 -13.91 7.28 -5.53
C LYS A 23 -12.76 6.34 -5.81
N GLN A 24 -11.91 6.14 -4.81
CA GLN A 24 -10.75 5.29 -4.95
C GLN A 24 -11.15 3.83 -5.16
N VAL A 25 -12.20 3.38 -4.47
CA VAL A 25 -12.73 2.04 -4.66
C VAL A 25 -13.19 1.83 -6.10
N ILE A 26 -13.90 2.81 -6.65
CA ILE A 26 -14.36 2.74 -8.03
C ILE A 26 -13.17 2.70 -8.99
N THR A 27 -12.16 3.53 -8.76
CA THR A 27 -10.97 3.56 -9.59
C THR A 27 -10.26 2.21 -9.56
N ARG A 28 -10.08 1.62 -8.37
CA ARG A 28 -9.44 0.32 -8.26
C ARG A 28 -10.21 -0.76 -8.99
N LYS A 29 -11.52 -0.70 -8.90
CA LYS A 29 -12.36 -1.66 -9.59
C LYS A 29 -12.14 -1.60 -11.11
N GLN A 30 -12.02 -0.40 -11.64
CA GLN A 30 -11.75 -0.21 -13.06
C GLN A 30 -10.34 -0.72 -13.43
N LEU A 31 -9.36 -0.45 -12.59
CA LEU A 31 -8.00 -0.86 -12.85
C LEU A 31 -7.79 -2.37 -12.69
N SER A 32 -8.62 -3.02 -11.89
CA SER A 32 -8.50 -4.46 -11.68
C SER A 32 -8.68 -5.26 -12.96
N GLN A 33 -9.38 -4.71 -13.94
CA GLN A 33 -9.58 -5.42 -15.21
C GLN A 33 -8.27 -5.61 -15.97
N TYR A 34 -7.23 -4.87 -15.62
CA TYR A 34 -5.92 -5.01 -16.27
C TYR A 34 -5.04 -6.06 -15.58
N ASN A 35 -5.59 -6.77 -14.63
CA ASN A 35 -4.89 -7.83 -13.87
C ASN A 35 -3.57 -7.34 -13.28
N PRO A 36 -3.62 -6.30 -12.45
CA PRO A 36 -2.39 -5.79 -11.82
C PRO A 36 -1.79 -6.84 -10.90
N GLU A 37 -0.47 -6.79 -10.78
CA GLU A 37 0.24 -7.67 -9.88
C GLU A 37 -0.11 -7.32 -8.42
N PHE A 38 -0.20 -6.04 -8.14
CA PHE A 38 -0.62 -5.55 -6.83
C PHE A 38 -1.03 -4.08 -6.94
N PHE A 39 -1.75 -3.63 -5.93
CA PHE A 39 -1.97 -2.22 -5.69
C PHE A 39 -1.13 -1.83 -4.47
N SER A 40 -0.32 -0.79 -4.61
CA SER A 40 0.46 -0.30 -3.48
C SER A 40 -0.23 0.90 -2.87
N CYS A 41 0.04 1.14 -1.60
CA CYS A 41 -0.49 2.30 -0.92
C CYS A 41 0.63 2.99 -0.17
N THR A 42 0.77 4.29 -0.39
CA THR A 42 1.79 5.05 0.29
C THR A 42 1.45 5.18 1.77
N SER A 43 2.47 5.22 2.60
CA SER A 43 2.27 5.63 3.97
C SER A 43 2.23 7.14 3.93
N GLY A 44 1.22 7.71 4.53
CA GLY A 44 0.99 9.11 4.34
C GLY A 44 2.10 9.99 4.86
N ALA A 45 2.53 10.88 4.02
CA ALA A 45 3.45 11.93 4.41
C ALA A 45 2.70 12.95 5.25
N GLY A 46 3.43 13.62 6.12
CA GLY A 46 2.85 14.71 6.86
C GLY A 46 1.85 14.32 7.94
N GLY A 47 2.07 13.21 8.58
CA GLY A 47 1.27 12.80 9.71
C GLY A 47 -0.04 12.14 9.37
N SER A 48 -0.22 11.75 8.14
CA SER A 48 -1.34 10.92 7.86
C SER A 48 -1.08 9.58 8.48
N THR A 49 -2.09 9.06 8.95
CA THR A 49 -2.08 8.06 9.91
C THR A 49 -1.78 6.70 9.34
N LYS A 50 -1.13 5.94 10.15
CA LYS A 50 -1.02 4.52 10.00
C LYS A 50 -2.37 3.90 9.67
N GLU A 51 -3.42 4.40 10.28
CA GLU A 51 -4.77 3.90 10.09
C GLU A 51 -5.29 4.09 8.68
N GLY A 52 -4.94 5.20 8.06
CA GLY A 52 -5.34 5.45 6.68
C GLY A 52 -4.74 4.44 5.73
N THR A 53 -3.46 4.13 5.91
CA THR A 53 -2.80 3.12 5.09
C THR A 53 -3.40 1.74 5.37
N LEU A 54 -3.60 1.40 6.62
CA LEU A 54 -4.20 0.12 7.00
C LEU A 54 -5.59 -0.04 6.41
N GLN A 55 -6.38 1.02 6.41
CA GLN A 55 -7.72 1.00 5.83
C GLN A 55 -7.66 0.74 4.33
N ALA A 56 -6.77 1.42 3.63
CA ALA A 56 -6.62 1.23 2.19
C ALA A 56 -6.17 -0.20 1.87
N ILE A 57 -5.23 -0.73 2.63
CA ILE A 57 -4.75 -2.10 2.44
C ILE A 57 -5.89 -3.10 2.69
N THR A 58 -6.67 -2.88 3.73
CA THR A 58 -7.82 -3.73 4.03
C THR A 58 -8.81 -3.73 2.86
N ASP A 59 -9.10 -2.55 2.32
CA ASP A 59 -10.00 -2.41 1.18
C ASP A 59 -9.48 -3.18 -0.04
N ILE A 60 -8.21 -3.00 -0.35
CA ILE A 60 -7.60 -3.67 -1.50
C ILE A 60 -7.69 -5.18 -1.37
N LEU A 61 -7.33 -5.70 -0.21
CA LEU A 61 -7.37 -7.14 0.03
C LEU A 61 -8.79 -7.68 -0.06
N SER A 62 -9.78 -6.92 0.42
CA SER A 62 -11.17 -7.34 0.36
C SER A 62 -11.69 -7.38 -1.07
N GLU A 63 -11.05 -6.65 -1.98
CA GLU A 63 -11.40 -6.65 -3.40
C GLU A 63 -10.76 -7.81 -4.15
N GLY A 64 -9.98 -8.64 -3.47
CA GLY A 64 -9.34 -9.79 -4.09
C GLY A 64 -8.05 -9.50 -4.84
N VAL A 65 -7.46 -8.33 -4.60
CA VAL A 65 -6.20 -7.95 -5.24
C VAL A 65 -5.10 -7.95 -4.20
N ALA A 66 -3.90 -8.29 -4.61
CA ALA A 66 -2.76 -8.22 -3.70
C ALA A 66 -2.46 -6.77 -3.35
N ALA A 67 -2.13 -6.53 -2.10
CA ALA A 67 -1.82 -5.20 -1.61
C ALA A 67 -0.35 -5.11 -1.22
N ALA A 68 0.25 -3.97 -1.47
CA ALA A 68 1.65 -3.72 -1.14
C ALA A 68 1.77 -2.38 -0.41
N PRO A 69 1.70 -2.39 0.92
CA PRO A 69 1.87 -1.13 1.65
C PRO A 69 3.31 -0.65 1.57
N HIS A 70 3.46 0.67 1.52
CA HIS A 70 4.76 1.28 1.65
C HIS A 70 5.13 1.32 3.12
N LEU A 71 6.36 0.99 3.41
CA LEU A 71 6.86 1.01 4.79
C LEU A 71 8.06 1.93 4.87
N PRO A 72 7.88 3.15 5.40
CA PRO A 72 9.02 4.04 5.60
C PRO A 72 9.78 3.58 6.83
N CYS A 73 11.00 3.16 6.64
CA CYS A 73 11.79 2.63 7.74
C CYS A 73 12.51 3.73 8.53
N VAL A 74 12.63 4.90 7.94
CA VAL A 74 13.30 6.02 8.61
C VAL A 74 12.40 6.59 9.69
N GLY A 75 12.95 6.75 10.87
CA GLY A 75 12.22 7.33 11.99
C GLY A 75 11.39 6.35 12.78
N MET A 76 11.34 5.10 12.37
CA MET A 76 10.62 4.08 13.13
C MET A 76 11.59 3.27 13.98
N GLN A 77 11.16 2.96 15.18
CA GLN A 77 11.92 2.07 16.03
C GLN A 77 11.84 0.65 15.50
N PRO A 78 12.89 -0.17 15.67
CA PRO A 78 12.84 -1.56 15.19
C PRO A 78 11.64 -2.35 15.70
N ALA A 79 11.25 -2.13 16.93
CA ALA A 79 10.10 -2.83 17.49
C ALA A 79 8.81 -2.44 16.77
N GLU A 80 8.67 -1.18 16.39
CA GLU A 80 7.51 -0.71 15.66
C GLU A 80 7.45 -1.33 14.26
N ILE A 81 8.60 -1.45 13.61
CA ILE A 81 8.67 -2.04 12.28
C ILE A 81 8.26 -3.50 12.34
N ILE A 82 8.76 -4.24 13.31
CA ILE A 82 8.45 -5.66 13.47
C ILE A 82 6.96 -5.85 13.74
N GLU A 83 6.41 -5.02 14.61
CA GLU A 83 5.00 -5.09 14.94
C GLU A 83 4.12 -4.82 13.73
N LEU A 84 4.46 -3.81 12.95
CA LEU A 84 3.71 -3.45 11.76
C LEU A 84 3.81 -4.54 10.69
N LEU A 85 5.00 -5.10 10.48
CA LEU A 85 5.18 -6.19 9.53
C LEU A 85 4.35 -7.41 9.92
N GLN A 86 4.30 -7.70 11.20
CA GLN A 86 3.51 -8.81 11.68
C GLN A 86 2.02 -8.57 11.47
N GLN A 87 1.57 -7.35 11.69
CA GLN A 87 0.19 -6.97 11.46
C GLN A 87 -0.18 -7.14 9.98
N TYR A 88 0.68 -6.67 9.07
CA TYR A 88 0.44 -6.84 7.64
C TYR A 88 0.41 -8.31 7.25
N LYS A 89 1.30 -9.11 7.82
CA LYS A 89 1.33 -10.53 7.55
C LYS A 89 0.01 -11.19 7.95
N GLU A 90 -0.51 -10.84 9.09
CA GLU A 90 -1.78 -11.37 9.59
C GLU A 90 -2.96 -10.96 8.71
N MET A 91 -2.86 -9.81 8.07
CA MET A 91 -3.88 -9.33 7.14
C MET A 91 -3.85 -10.04 5.79
N GLY A 92 -2.79 -10.78 5.51
CA GLY A 92 -2.64 -11.45 4.22
C GLY A 92 -1.78 -10.71 3.23
N VAL A 93 -1.07 -9.69 3.68
CA VAL A 93 -0.16 -8.93 2.82
C VAL A 93 1.06 -9.77 2.49
N ARG A 94 1.41 -9.84 1.20
CA ARG A 94 2.56 -10.60 0.75
C ARG A 94 3.67 -9.75 0.15
N HIS A 95 3.38 -8.49 -0.14
CA HIS A 95 4.33 -7.58 -0.75
C HIS A 95 4.44 -6.33 0.11
N ILE A 96 5.66 -5.89 0.34
CA ILE A 96 5.92 -4.65 1.07
C ILE A 96 6.90 -3.83 0.28
N VAL A 97 6.60 -2.54 0.12
CA VAL A 97 7.51 -1.62 -0.51
C VAL A 97 8.26 -0.89 0.59
N ALA A 98 9.48 -1.35 0.85
CA ALA A 98 10.30 -0.73 1.88
C ALA A 98 10.93 0.53 1.32
N LEU A 99 10.67 1.64 1.97
CA LEU A 99 11.22 2.93 1.56
C LEU A 99 12.33 3.31 2.50
N ARG A 100 13.45 3.65 1.91
CA ARG A 100 14.59 4.09 2.68
C ARG A 100 14.39 5.49 3.24
N GLY A 101 13.59 6.27 2.53
CA GLY A 101 13.39 7.66 2.89
C GLY A 101 14.59 8.49 2.55
N ASP A 102 14.43 9.82 2.62
CA ASP A 102 15.54 10.71 2.41
C ASP A 102 16.39 10.72 3.67
N ILE A 103 17.63 10.31 3.51
CA ILE A 103 18.56 10.39 4.61
C ILE A 103 19.00 11.84 4.71
N PRO A 104 18.78 12.49 5.85
CA PRO A 104 19.25 13.85 5.99
C PRO A 104 20.76 13.86 5.79
N SER A 105 21.20 14.65 4.87
CA SER A 105 22.61 14.75 4.61
C SER A 105 23.29 15.48 5.77
N GLY A 106 24.25 14.89 6.27
CA GLY A 106 25.01 15.52 7.35
C GLY A 106 24.88 14.85 8.64
#